data_c7c23f3d3bebed806e94c3234f2d57b2
#
_entry.id   c7c23f3d3bebed806e94c3234f2d57b2
#
_cell.length_a   1.000
_cell.length_b   1.000
_cell.length_c   1.000
_cell.angle_alpha   90.00
_cell.angle_beta   90.00
_cell.angle_gamma   90.00
#
_symmetry.space_group_name_H-M   'P 1'
#
loop_
_entity.id
_entity.type
_entity.pdbx_description
1 polymer ?
#
loop_
_entity_poly.entity_id
_entity_poly.type
_entity_poly.pdbx_seq_one_letter_code
_entity_poly.pdbx_strand_id
1 'polypeptide(L)'
;NINQPKYITVKANQNNQPISVLIRNNWREVTKINDYWEISDEWWGDFPISRKYYSLTIDNDIRISIFIDLTNESWYQQKAHL
;
A
#
# COMPACT_ATOMS: atom_id res chain seq x y z
N ASN A 1 -9.07 13.45 10.18
CA ASN A 1 -7.63 13.58 10.06
C ASN A 1 -7.18 13.61 8.62
N ILE A 2 -6.29 14.53 8.37
CA ILE A 2 -5.87 14.77 7.00
C ILE A 2 -4.93 13.69 6.47
N ASN A 3 -4.32 12.91 7.35
CA ASN A 3 -3.35 11.90 6.94
C ASN A 3 -3.88 10.49 7.09
N GLN A 4 -5.18 10.36 7.16
CA GLN A 4 -5.77 9.06 7.35
C GLN A 4 -5.62 8.21 6.08
N PRO A 5 -5.17 6.96 6.20
CA PRO A 5 -5.04 6.11 5.03
C PRO A 5 -6.39 5.83 4.40
N LYS A 6 -6.40 5.66 3.11
CA LYS A 6 -7.61 5.44 2.36
C LYS A 6 -7.60 4.02 1.80
N TYR A 7 -8.70 3.32 1.99
CA TYR A 7 -8.83 1.96 1.47
C TYR A 7 -8.67 1.97 -0.05
N ILE A 8 -7.93 1.00 -0.56
CA ILE A 8 -7.69 0.90 -1.99
C ILE A 8 -7.73 -0.57 -2.40
N THR A 9 -8.18 -0.82 -3.62
CA THR A 9 -8.20 -2.17 -4.16
C THR A 9 -6.93 -2.39 -4.98
N VAL A 10 -6.27 -3.50 -4.72
CA VAL A 10 -4.99 -3.81 -5.35
C VAL A 10 -5.02 -5.23 -5.85
N LYS A 11 -4.49 -5.43 -7.06
CA LYS A 11 -4.20 -6.77 -7.56
C LYS A 11 -2.75 -7.10 -7.26
N ALA A 12 -2.53 -8.26 -6.71
CA ALA A 12 -1.19 -8.72 -6.38
C ALA A 12 -0.89 -10.03 -7.10
N ASN A 13 0.38 -10.28 -7.33
CA ASN A 13 0.82 -11.52 -7.96
C ASN A 13 0.98 -12.62 -6.90
N GLN A 14 1.51 -13.76 -7.32
CA GLN A 14 1.70 -14.90 -6.43
C GLN A 14 2.62 -14.59 -5.26
N ASN A 15 3.50 -13.64 -5.43
CA ASN A 15 4.44 -13.24 -4.38
C ASN A 15 3.90 -12.10 -3.52
N ASN A 16 2.61 -11.79 -3.67
CA ASN A 16 1.94 -10.70 -2.93
C ASN A 16 2.52 -9.34 -3.25
N GLN A 17 3.10 -9.19 -4.44
CA GLN A 17 3.58 -7.90 -4.89
C GLN A 17 2.47 -7.21 -5.68
N PRO A 18 2.23 -5.92 -5.43
CA PRO A 18 1.18 -5.22 -6.16
C PRO A 18 1.52 -5.08 -7.63
N ILE A 19 0.58 -5.42 -8.49
CA ILE A 19 0.77 -5.29 -9.93
C ILE A 19 -0.19 -4.29 -10.55
N SER A 20 -1.31 -4.02 -9.90
CA SER A 20 -2.28 -3.02 -10.37
C SER A 20 -3.01 -2.46 -9.18
N VAL A 21 -3.38 -1.18 -9.28
CA VAL A 21 -4.15 -0.51 -8.24
C VAL A 21 -5.36 0.13 -8.88
N LEU A 22 -6.45 0.17 -8.13
CA LEU A 22 -7.70 0.78 -8.59
C LEU A 22 -7.81 2.16 -7.99
N ILE A 23 -7.71 3.18 -8.84
CA ILE A 23 -7.78 4.57 -8.42
C ILE A 23 -8.88 5.25 -9.21
N ARG A 24 -9.85 5.84 -8.50
CA ARG A 24 -10.96 6.57 -9.12
C ARG A 24 -11.66 5.72 -10.17
N ASN A 25 -11.90 4.45 -9.84
CA ASN A 25 -12.58 3.49 -10.71
C ASN A 25 -11.78 3.12 -11.96
N ASN A 26 -10.49 3.43 -11.99
CA ASN A 26 -9.64 3.05 -13.11
C ASN A 26 -8.48 2.21 -12.60
N TRP A 27 -8.25 1.09 -13.27
CA TRP A 27 -7.09 0.28 -12.97
C TRP A 27 -5.83 0.92 -13.51
N ARG A 28 -4.84 1.06 -12.66
CA ARG A 28 -3.55 1.62 -13.03
C ARG A 28 -2.50 0.55 -12.86
N GLU A 29 -1.68 0.37 -13.87
CA GLU A 29 -0.65 -0.65 -13.84
C GLU A 29 0.55 -0.17 -13.04
N VAL A 30 1.07 -1.03 -12.17
CA VAL A 30 2.30 -0.74 -11.46
C VAL A 30 3.46 -1.02 -12.40
N THR A 31 4.18 0.02 -12.78
CA THR A 31 5.30 -0.12 -13.68
C THR A 31 6.60 -0.37 -12.96
N LYS A 32 6.68 0.03 -11.69
CA LYS A 32 7.90 -0.17 -10.92
C LYS A 32 7.59 -0.17 -9.44
N ILE A 33 8.23 -1.05 -8.69
CA ILE A 33 8.26 -1.00 -7.25
C ILE A 33 9.58 -0.34 -6.87
N ASN A 34 9.50 0.88 -6.35
CA ASN A 34 10.69 1.64 -6.06
C ASN A 34 11.34 1.19 -4.76
N ASP A 35 10.51 0.83 -3.80
CA ASP A 35 11.00 0.45 -2.48
C ASP A 35 9.89 -0.26 -1.74
N TYR A 36 10.26 -1.03 -0.73
CA TYR A 36 9.27 -1.58 0.18
C TYR A 36 9.93 -1.82 1.52
N TRP A 37 9.11 -1.82 2.58
CA TRP A 37 9.60 -2.10 3.92
C TRP A 37 8.45 -2.59 4.77
N GLU A 38 8.80 -3.28 5.83
CA GLU A 38 7.84 -3.84 6.77
C GLU A 38 7.95 -3.12 8.10
N ILE A 39 6.80 -2.85 8.70
CA ILE A 39 6.73 -2.32 10.04
C ILE A 39 5.96 -3.31 10.89
N SER A 40 6.57 -3.74 11.97
CA SER A 40 5.95 -4.64 12.92
C SER A 40 6.21 -4.08 14.30
N ASP A 41 5.18 -3.65 14.96
CA ASP A 41 5.34 -2.90 16.20
C ASP A 41 4.32 -3.35 17.23
N GLU A 42 4.59 -3.02 18.48
CA GLU A 42 3.70 -3.26 19.59
C GLU A 42 3.30 -4.73 19.74
N TRP A 43 4.28 -5.59 19.53
CA TRP A 43 4.05 -7.01 19.66
C TRP A 43 3.59 -7.37 21.09
N TRP A 44 3.85 -6.49 22.04
CA TRP A 44 3.44 -6.68 23.43
C TRP A 44 2.08 -6.07 23.74
N GLY A 45 1.49 -5.35 22.79
CA GLY A 45 0.26 -4.63 23.03
C GLY A 45 -0.97 -5.39 22.57
N ASP A 46 -2.10 -4.82 22.82
CA ASP A 46 -3.38 -5.41 22.44
C ASP A 46 -3.70 -5.19 20.96
N PHE A 47 -3.02 -4.24 20.34
CA PHE A 47 -3.29 -3.86 18.95
C PHE A 47 -1.98 -3.84 18.18
N PRO A 48 -1.45 -5.02 17.88
CA PRO A 48 -0.18 -5.07 17.16
C PRO A 48 -0.32 -4.47 15.77
N ILE A 49 0.72 -3.78 15.34
CA ILE A 49 0.77 -3.22 14.01
C ILE A 49 1.68 -4.09 13.16
N SER A 50 1.15 -4.55 12.05
CA SER A 50 1.94 -5.33 11.10
C SER A 50 1.55 -4.87 9.71
N ARG A 51 2.44 -4.13 9.06
CA ARG A 51 2.15 -3.52 7.77
C ARG A 51 3.35 -3.68 6.85
N LYS A 52 3.04 -3.83 5.57
CA LYS A 52 4.07 -3.87 4.55
C LYS A 52 3.82 -2.72 3.57
N TYR A 53 4.77 -1.83 3.49
CA TYR A 53 4.65 -0.62 2.69
C TYR A 53 5.37 -0.77 1.37
N TYR A 54 4.78 -0.17 0.34
CA TYR A 54 5.38 -0.15 -0.99
C TYR A 54 5.36 1.27 -1.52
N SER A 55 6.48 1.68 -2.09
CA SER A 55 6.56 2.90 -2.88
C SER A 55 6.55 2.48 -4.35
N LEU A 56 5.54 2.91 -5.08
CA LEU A 56 5.27 2.43 -6.42
C LEU A 56 5.27 3.57 -7.43
N THR A 57 5.59 3.22 -8.66
CA THR A 57 5.34 4.08 -9.81
C THR A 57 4.25 3.42 -10.65
N ILE A 58 3.22 4.17 -10.97
CA ILE A 58 2.13 3.70 -11.81
C ILE A 58 2.04 4.58 -13.05
N ASP A 59 1.53 4.00 -14.14
CA ASP A 59 1.31 4.72 -15.40
C ASP A 59 2.52 5.51 -15.84
N ASN A 60 3.69 4.93 -15.65
CA ASN A 60 4.98 5.47 -16.09
C ASN A 60 5.57 6.56 -15.22
N ASP A 61 4.76 7.31 -14.48
CA ASP A 61 5.34 8.51 -13.89
C ASP A 61 4.73 8.96 -12.58
N ILE A 62 3.65 8.35 -12.19
CA ILE A 62 2.94 8.75 -10.96
C ILE A 62 3.44 7.90 -9.82
N ARG A 63 3.89 8.54 -8.75
CA ARG A 63 4.37 7.84 -7.57
C ARG A 63 3.30 7.83 -6.51
N ILE A 64 3.08 6.67 -5.93
CA ILE A 64 2.16 6.53 -4.82
C ILE A 64 2.79 5.63 -3.77
N SER A 65 2.29 5.75 -2.56
CA SER A 65 2.67 4.85 -1.48
C SER A 65 1.43 4.11 -1.02
N ILE A 66 1.54 2.80 -0.94
CA ILE A 66 0.45 1.98 -0.44
C ILE A 66 0.99 1.03 0.61
N PHE A 67 0.11 0.46 1.40
CA PHE A 67 0.53 -0.57 2.33
C PHE A 67 -0.57 -1.61 2.47
N ILE A 68 -0.17 -2.80 2.83
CA ILE A 68 -1.10 -3.85 3.21
C ILE A 68 -1.00 -4.02 4.72
N ASP A 69 -2.15 -4.04 5.35
CA ASP A 69 -2.24 -4.36 6.77
C ASP A 69 -2.32 -5.87 6.88
N LEU A 70 -1.28 -6.47 7.42
CA LEU A 70 -1.17 -7.93 7.43
C LEU A 70 -2.11 -8.57 8.45
N THR A 71 -2.71 -7.78 9.33
CA THR A 71 -3.65 -8.34 10.30
C THR A 71 -5.01 -8.58 9.67
N ASN A 72 -5.41 -7.78 8.70
CA ASN A 72 -6.71 -7.96 8.03
C ASN A 72 -6.57 -8.14 6.53
N GLU A 73 -5.35 -8.11 6.02
CA GLU A 73 -5.04 -8.33 4.60
C GLU A 73 -5.73 -7.33 3.69
N SER A 74 -5.87 -6.12 4.15
CA SER A 74 -6.46 -5.04 3.36
C SER A 74 -5.39 -4.06 2.93
N TRP A 75 -5.57 -3.51 1.74
CA TRP A 75 -4.64 -2.54 1.19
C TRP A 75 -5.16 -1.13 1.41
N TYR A 76 -4.22 -0.20 1.63
CA TYR A 76 -4.55 1.20 1.85
C TYR A 76 -3.56 2.06 1.09
N GLN A 77 -4.03 3.20 0.64
CA GLN A 77 -3.17 4.21 0.06
C GLN A 77 -2.79 5.20 1.13
N GLN A 78 -1.50 5.38 1.31
CA GLN A 78 -1.01 6.42 2.21
C GLN A 78 -0.89 7.69 1.41
N LYS A 79 -1.66 8.69 1.77
CA LYS A 79 -1.57 9.93 1.05
C LYS A 79 -0.33 10.68 1.45
N ALA A 80 0.50 10.91 0.46
CA ALA A 80 1.60 11.85 0.64
C ALA A 80 1.00 13.22 0.64
N HIS A 81 1.52 14.07 1.47
CA HIS A 81 1.08 15.44 1.47
C HIS A 81 2.22 16.30 1.86
N LEU A 82 2.07 17.51 1.64
CA LEU A 82 3.17 18.43 1.79
C LEU A 82 2.94 19.38 2.91
#